data_7756b538cbb9b37096a3bd1694dafb5f
#
_entry.id   7756b538cbb9b37096a3bd1694dafb5f
#
_cell.length_a   1.000
_cell.length_b   1.000
_cell.length_c   1.000
_cell.angle_alpha   90.00
_cell.angle_beta   90.00
_cell.angle_gamma   90.00
#
_symmetry.space_group_name_H-M   'P 1'
#
loop_
_entity.id
_entity.type
_entity.pdbx_description
1 polymer ?
#
loop_
_entity_poly.entity_id
_entity_poly.type
_entity_poly.pdbx_seq_one_letter_code
_entity_poly.pdbx_strand_id
1 'polypeptide(L)'
;LMGFVADNFYATKIGRIFGRRRFWILLAIPMMIAEPLIFVATPFGFPYYFVLYLIYNVAYTFCTANLSPLTIEMTDDFKERTYLTGYKHLFGNAAGFLMAALVGFGFGTFGETNPFSYFIIATVNASVMAISLLCVYLSTWEHTPEEVAQEKIESVGEGIKKFFIDVISTFRNKSFRKVLYAQVSTKLAAACWSACLSFFIVYCLQIPKSYESVME
;
A
#
# COMPACT_ATOMS: atom_id res chain seq x y z
N LEU A 1 -4.70 13.31 4.27
CA LEU A 1 -5.47 13.19 5.52
C LEU A 1 -4.90 12.13 6.46
N MET A 2 -4.62 10.90 5.97
CA MET A 2 -4.08 9.83 6.82
C MET A 2 -2.71 10.14 7.41
N GLY A 3 -1.80 10.77 6.67
CA GLY A 3 -0.51 11.22 7.21
C GLY A 3 -0.69 12.19 8.36
N PHE A 4 -1.58 13.17 8.23
CA PHE A 4 -1.90 14.13 9.29
C PHE A 4 -2.47 13.45 10.54
N VAL A 5 -3.38 12.47 10.38
CA VAL A 5 -3.92 11.69 11.51
C VAL A 5 -2.82 10.89 12.19
N ALA A 6 -1.94 10.25 11.42
CA ALA A 6 -0.83 9.48 11.95
C ALA A 6 0.17 10.39 12.70
N ASP A 7 0.51 11.55 12.16
CA ASP A 7 1.47 12.47 12.77
C ASP A 7 0.97 13.05 14.13
N ASN A 8 -0.36 13.26 14.27
CA ASN A 8 -0.96 13.69 15.53
C ASN A 8 -1.28 12.55 16.52
N PHE A 9 -1.01 11.30 16.16
CA PHE A 9 -1.44 10.14 16.97
C PHE A 9 -0.69 10.01 18.30
N TYR A 10 0.48 10.61 18.46
CA TYR A 10 1.18 10.71 19.77
C TYR A 10 0.41 11.48 20.85
N ALA A 11 -0.61 12.26 20.48
CA ALA A 11 -1.52 12.85 21.45
C ALA A 11 -2.32 11.79 22.23
N THR A 12 -2.42 10.57 21.71
CA THR A 12 -3.14 9.46 22.34
C THR A 12 -2.21 8.57 23.15
N LYS A 13 -2.74 7.95 24.24
CA LYS A 13 -1.99 6.97 25.03
C LYS A 13 -1.53 5.76 24.20
N ILE A 14 -2.32 5.35 23.23
CA ILE A 14 -2.03 4.20 22.35
C ILE A 14 -0.85 4.53 21.43
N GLY A 15 -0.81 5.73 20.85
CA GLY A 15 0.29 6.15 20.00
C GLY A 15 1.64 6.21 20.72
N ARG A 16 1.63 6.54 22.01
CA ARG A 16 2.87 6.54 22.84
C ARG A 16 3.43 5.14 23.11
N ILE A 17 2.57 4.11 23.12
CA ILE A 17 2.98 2.71 23.39
C ILE A 17 3.41 2.01 22.10
N PHE A 18 2.63 2.16 21.01
CA PHE A 18 2.80 1.40 19.78
C PHE A 18 3.52 2.19 18.67
N GLY A 19 3.79 3.47 18.87
CA GLY A 19 4.30 4.37 17.85
C GLY A 19 3.17 5.05 17.05
N ARG A 20 3.49 6.21 16.45
CA ARG A 20 2.49 7.01 15.73
C ARG A 20 2.10 6.38 14.37
N ARG A 21 3.07 5.82 13.63
CA ARG A 21 2.87 5.22 12.30
C ARG A 21 2.85 3.71 12.34
N ARG A 22 3.67 3.10 13.22
CA ARG A 22 3.72 1.65 13.42
C ARG A 22 2.39 1.06 13.88
N PHE A 23 1.63 1.80 14.69
CA PHE A 23 0.29 1.40 15.11
C PHE A 23 -0.65 1.16 13.92
N TRP A 24 -0.64 2.03 12.92
CA TRP A 24 -1.50 1.89 11.74
C TRP A 24 -1.11 0.70 10.86
N ILE A 25 0.19 0.39 10.79
CA ILE A 25 0.68 -0.82 10.14
C ILE A 25 0.20 -2.06 10.87
N LEU A 26 0.28 -2.07 12.20
CA LEU A 26 -0.21 -3.18 13.02
C LEU A 26 -1.73 -3.37 12.88
N LEU A 27 -2.50 -2.28 12.84
CA LEU A 27 -3.95 -2.30 12.64
C LEU A 27 -4.34 -2.83 11.25
N ALA A 28 -3.53 -2.59 10.25
CA ALA A 28 -3.78 -3.09 8.89
C ALA A 28 -3.69 -4.63 8.81
N ILE A 29 -2.85 -5.28 9.62
CA ILE A 29 -2.64 -6.75 9.57
C ILE A 29 -3.96 -7.52 9.69
N PRO A 30 -4.78 -7.35 10.74
CA PRO A 30 -6.06 -8.07 10.84
C PRO A 30 -7.06 -7.66 9.75
N MET A 31 -6.98 -6.43 9.23
CA MET A 31 -7.87 -5.99 8.17
C MET A 31 -7.57 -6.66 6.81
N MET A 32 -6.35 -7.22 6.61
CA MET A 32 -6.02 -7.97 5.40
C MET A 32 -6.84 -9.26 5.24
N ILE A 33 -7.45 -9.76 6.31
CA ILE A 33 -8.39 -10.90 6.24
C ILE A 33 -9.60 -10.58 5.33
N ALA A 34 -9.91 -9.32 5.11
CA ALA A 34 -10.97 -8.92 4.18
C ALA A 34 -10.69 -9.36 2.73
N GLU A 35 -9.42 -9.47 2.32
CA GLU A 35 -9.04 -9.85 0.96
C GLU A 35 -9.56 -11.25 0.56
N PRO A 36 -9.24 -12.34 1.26
CA PRO A 36 -9.79 -13.66 0.90
C PRO A 36 -11.31 -13.74 1.07
N LEU A 37 -11.89 -13.01 2.03
CA LEU A 37 -13.35 -13.02 2.25
C LEU A 37 -14.12 -12.41 1.07
N ILE A 38 -13.52 -11.54 0.26
CA ILE A 38 -14.13 -11.00 -0.96
C ILE A 38 -14.43 -12.14 -1.96
N PHE A 39 -13.64 -13.22 -1.96
CA PHE A 39 -13.81 -14.34 -2.89
C PHE A 39 -14.69 -15.46 -2.36
N VAL A 40 -15.27 -15.30 -1.17
CA VAL A 40 -16.26 -16.24 -0.64
C VAL A 40 -17.64 -15.91 -1.18
N ALA A 41 -18.25 -16.88 -1.88
CA ALA A 41 -19.62 -16.74 -2.37
C ALA A 41 -20.60 -16.72 -1.19
N THR A 42 -21.32 -15.63 -1.02
CA THR A 42 -22.30 -15.45 0.06
C THR A 42 -23.64 -14.97 -0.47
N PRO A 43 -24.76 -15.27 0.22
CA PRO A 43 -26.08 -14.82 -0.17
C PRO A 43 -26.34 -13.32 0.07
N PHE A 44 -25.41 -12.61 0.72
CA PHE A 44 -25.58 -11.20 1.10
C PHE A 44 -25.44 -10.18 -0.06
N GLY A 45 -25.05 -10.61 -1.25
CA GLY A 45 -25.01 -9.78 -2.44
C GLY A 45 -24.01 -8.62 -2.39
N PHE A 46 -24.28 -7.58 -3.18
CA PHE A 46 -23.39 -6.42 -3.37
C PHE A 46 -22.93 -5.72 -2.08
N PRO A 47 -23.78 -5.48 -1.06
CA PRO A 47 -23.33 -4.76 0.15
C PRO A 47 -22.19 -5.47 0.89
N TYR A 48 -22.17 -6.79 0.92
CA TYR A 48 -21.10 -7.58 1.55
C TYR A 48 -19.75 -7.32 0.88
N TYR A 49 -19.70 -7.46 -0.44
CA TYR A 49 -18.47 -7.25 -1.20
C TYR A 49 -17.99 -5.81 -1.13
N PHE A 50 -18.90 -4.86 -1.14
CA PHE A 50 -18.59 -3.44 -1.03
C PHE A 50 -17.95 -3.09 0.32
N VAL A 51 -18.47 -3.60 1.42
CA VAL A 51 -17.90 -3.36 2.77
C VAL A 51 -16.53 -3.99 2.90
N LEU A 52 -16.34 -5.23 2.46
CA LEU A 52 -15.02 -5.89 2.50
C LEU A 52 -14.00 -5.16 1.63
N TYR A 53 -14.40 -4.74 0.45
CA TYR A 53 -13.55 -3.94 -0.44
C TYR A 53 -13.14 -2.61 0.20
N LEU A 54 -14.04 -1.94 0.90
CA LEU A 54 -13.71 -0.73 1.65
C LEU A 54 -12.72 -1.01 2.78
N ILE A 55 -12.92 -2.07 3.56
CA ILE A 55 -12.01 -2.47 4.64
C ILE A 55 -10.61 -2.74 4.07
N TYR A 56 -10.51 -3.50 2.99
CA TYR A 56 -9.25 -3.79 2.33
C TYR A 56 -8.55 -2.51 1.85
N ASN A 57 -9.27 -1.60 1.18
CA ASN A 57 -8.69 -0.33 0.72
C ASN A 57 -8.23 0.57 1.86
N VAL A 58 -8.94 0.59 2.99
CA VAL A 58 -8.53 1.31 4.19
C VAL A 58 -7.23 0.70 4.75
N ALA A 59 -7.15 -0.62 4.85
CA ALA A 59 -5.95 -1.32 5.30
C ALA A 59 -4.75 -1.03 4.38
N TYR A 60 -4.94 -1.11 3.07
CA TYR A 60 -3.92 -0.78 2.08
C TYR A 60 -3.44 0.68 2.20
N THR A 61 -4.37 1.61 2.45
CA THR A 61 -4.04 3.02 2.68
C THR A 61 -3.23 3.21 3.96
N PHE A 62 -3.56 2.50 5.04
CA PHE A 62 -2.79 2.53 6.28
C PHE A 62 -1.35 2.06 6.05
N CYS A 63 -1.15 1.02 5.27
CA CYS A 63 0.18 0.54 4.93
C CYS A 63 0.95 1.56 4.09
N THR A 64 0.41 1.95 2.94
CA THR A 64 1.14 2.77 1.96
C THR A 64 1.43 4.17 2.46
N ALA A 65 0.50 4.81 3.19
CA ALA A 65 0.66 6.15 3.72
C ALA A 65 1.70 6.22 4.85
N ASN A 66 1.88 5.15 5.62
CA ASN A 66 2.79 5.15 6.76
C ASN A 66 4.17 4.56 6.44
N LEU A 67 4.28 3.60 5.50
CA LEU A 67 5.55 2.99 5.13
C LEU A 67 6.55 3.95 4.47
N SER A 68 6.08 4.88 3.65
CA SER A 68 6.97 5.80 2.93
C SER A 68 7.64 6.83 3.85
N PRO A 69 6.91 7.54 4.74
CA PRO A 69 7.54 8.41 5.70
C PRO A 69 8.38 7.67 6.74
N LEU A 70 7.98 6.46 7.16
CA LEU A 70 8.76 5.65 8.10
C LEU A 70 10.16 5.34 7.57
N THR A 71 10.30 5.04 6.28
CA THR A 71 11.61 4.86 5.63
C THR A 71 12.49 6.11 5.69
N ILE A 72 11.87 7.31 5.70
CA ILE A 72 12.60 8.58 5.78
C ILE A 72 13.05 8.86 7.23
N GLU A 73 12.26 8.46 8.21
CA GLU A 73 12.55 8.65 9.64
C GLU A 73 13.65 7.71 10.18
N MET A 74 13.88 6.58 9.51
CA MET A 74 14.87 5.60 9.96
C MET A 74 16.32 6.06 9.85
N THR A 75 16.63 7.06 9.00
CA THR A 75 17.99 7.57 8.84
C THR A 75 18.02 9.02 8.37
N ASP A 76 18.99 9.79 8.89
CA ASP A 76 19.25 11.15 8.47
C ASP A 76 20.30 11.25 7.35
N ASP A 77 21.06 10.17 7.09
CA ASP A 77 22.03 10.15 6.00
C ASP A 77 21.33 9.98 4.66
N PHE A 78 21.60 10.93 3.74
CA PHE A 78 21.06 10.92 2.38
C PHE A 78 21.46 9.67 1.59
N LYS A 79 22.67 9.14 1.78
CA LYS A 79 23.13 7.93 1.08
C LYS A 79 22.39 6.69 1.55
N GLU A 80 22.25 6.52 2.86
CA GLU A 80 21.51 5.39 3.43
C GLU A 80 20.04 5.44 3.04
N ARG A 81 19.41 6.62 3.05
CA ARG A 81 18.04 6.82 2.58
C ARG A 81 17.85 6.42 1.12
N THR A 82 18.85 6.73 0.28
CA THR A 82 18.83 6.34 -1.14
C THR A 82 18.94 4.82 -1.28
N TYR A 83 19.82 4.17 -0.53
CA TYR A 83 19.94 2.71 -0.54
C TYR A 83 18.66 2.03 -0.03
N LEU A 84 18.08 2.48 1.08
CA LEU A 84 16.83 1.94 1.61
C LEU A 84 15.70 2.05 0.58
N THR A 85 15.57 3.19 -0.08
CA THR A 85 14.58 3.38 -1.13
C THR A 85 14.84 2.47 -2.33
N GLY A 86 16.09 2.32 -2.73
CA GLY A 86 16.50 1.40 -3.81
C GLY A 86 16.17 -0.06 -3.50
N TYR A 87 16.52 -0.54 -2.32
CA TYR A 87 16.18 -1.90 -1.87
C TYR A 87 14.67 -2.10 -1.76
N LYS A 88 13.92 -1.12 -1.25
CA LYS A 88 12.46 -1.18 -1.21
C LYS A 88 11.85 -1.41 -2.60
N HIS A 89 12.33 -0.70 -3.62
CA HIS A 89 11.87 -0.90 -4.99
C HIS A 89 12.31 -2.23 -5.59
N LEU A 90 13.55 -2.64 -5.34
CA LEU A 90 14.08 -3.93 -5.82
C LEU A 90 13.26 -5.09 -5.27
N PHE A 91 13.10 -5.16 -3.94
CA PHE A 91 12.33 -6.23 -3.30
C PHE A 91 10.82 -6.13 -3.62
N GLY A 92 10.28 -4.92 -3.77
CA GLY A 92 8.88 -4.73 -4.19
C GLY A 92 8.61 -5.30 -5.58
N ASN A 93 9.48 -5.03 -6.55
CA ASN A 93 9.37 -5.59 -7.90
C ASN A 93 9.58 -7.12 -7.89
N ALA A 94 10.58 -7.62 -7.16
CA ALA A 94 10.81 -9.07 -7.04
C ALA A 94 9.60 -9.79 -6.42
N ALA A 95 8.98 -9.21 -5.38
CA ALA A 95 7.76 -9.72 -4.78
C ALA A 95 6.59 -9.71 -5.78
N GLY A 96 6.46 -8.67 -6.61
CA GLY A 96 5.47 -8.60 -7.68
C GLY A 96 5.60 -9.76 -8.67
N PHE A 97 6.81 -10.07 -9.15
CA PHE A 97 7.06 -11.22 -10.01
C PHE A 97 6.74 -12.55 -9.34
N LEU A 98 7.13 -12.73 -8.08
CA LEU A 98 6.84 -13.95 -7.33
C LEU A 98 5.33 -14.16 -7.15
N MET A 99 4.59 -13.10 -6.84
CA MET A 99 3.15 -13.17 -6.70
C MET A 99 2.44 -13.44 -8.03
N ALA A 100 2.87 -12.82 -9.13
CA ALA A 100 2.36 -13.10 -10.46
C ALA A 100 2.57 -14.58 -10.84
N ALA A 101 3.75 -15.13 -10.61
CA ALA A 101 4.05 -16.53 -10.84
C ALA A 101 3.19 -17.46 -9.96
N LEU A 102 2.95 -17.09 -8.70
CA LEU A 102 2.11 -17.86 -7.78
C LEU A 102 0.65 -17.87 -8.23
N VAL A 103 0.13 -16.73 -8.71
CA VAL A 103 -1.22 -16.63 -9.28
C VAL A 103 -1.35 -17.51 -10.52
N GLY A 104 -0.39 -17.45 -11.45
CA GLY A 104 -0.36 -18.29 -12.64
C GLY A 104 -0.31 -19.78 -12.30
N PHE A 105 0.54 -20.18 -11.36
CA PHE A 105 0.62 -21.56 -10.86
C PHE A 105 -0.68 -22.01 -10.20
N GLY A 106 -1.29 -21.15 -9.39
CA GLY A 106 -2.57 -21.43 -8.72
C GLY A 106 -3.69 -21.71 -9.72
N PHE A 107 -3.84 -20.87 -10.73
CA PHE A 107 -4.84 -21.11 -11.79
C PHE A 107 -4.51 -22.32 -12.66
N GLY A 108 -3.25 -22.59 -12.92
CA GLY A 108 -2.82 -23.79 -13.65
C GLY A 108 -3.14 -25.09 -12.90
N THR A 109 -3.09 -25.10 -11.58
CA THR A 109 -3.33 -26.30 -10.75
C THR A 109 -4.80 -26.48 -10.36
N PHE A 110 -5.50 -25.42 -9.97
CA PHE A 110 -6.87 -25.50 -9.44
C PHE A 110 -7.95 -25.16 -10.49
N GLY A 111 -7.56 -24.68 -11.67
CA GLY A 111 -8.44 -24.25 -12.74
C GLY A 111 -8.98 -22.82 -12.56
N GLU A 112 -9.12 -22.11 -13.67
CA GLU A 112 -9.56 -20.70 -13.71
C GLU A 112 -11.05 -20.51 -13.41
N THR A 113 -11.87 -21.53 -13.68
CA THR A 113 -13.33 -21.45 -13.50
C THR A 113 -13.81 -21.80 -12.09
N ASN A 114 -12.90 -22.31 -11.23
CA ASN A 114 -13.25 -22.74 -9.89
C ASN A 114 -13.15 -21.54 -8.91
N PRO A 115 -14.27 -21.11 -8.29
CA PRO A 115 -14.23 -20.01 -7.30
C PRO A 115 -13.27 -20.26 -6.13
N PHE A 116 -13.05 -21.53 -5.78
CA PHE A 116 -12.15 -21.93 -4.71
C PHE A 116 -10.69 -21.59 -4.99
N SER A 117 -10.28 -21.57 -6.26
CA SER A 117 -8.93 -21.16 -6.69
C SER A 117 -8.63 -19.72 -6.28
N TYR A 118 -9.58 -18.82 -6.52
CA TYR A 118 -9.45 -17.40 -6.14
C TYR A 118 -9.32 -17.22 -4.63
N PHE A 119 -10.11 -17.96 -3.87
CA PHE A 119 -10.05 -17.92 -2.39
C PHE A 119 -8.68 -18.39 -1.88
N ILE A 120 -8.12 -19.48 -2.41
CA ILE A 120 -6.81 -19.98 -2.01
C ILE A 120 -5.72 -18.95 -2.34
N ILE A 121 -5.71 -18.45 -3.58
CA ILE A 121 -4.72 -17.47 -4.04
C ILE A 121 -4.77 -16.21 -3.17
N ALA A 122 -5.97 -15.67 -2.92
CA ALA A 122 -6.15 -14.51 -2.08
C ALA A 122 -5.71 -14.78 -0.61
N THR A 123 -5.95 -15.98 -0.09
CA THR A 123 -5.52 -16.35 1.26
C THR A 123 -4.00 -16.41 1.37
N VAL A 124 -3.32 -16.97 0.37
CA VAL A 124 -1.85 -16.99 0.33
C VAL A 124 -1.30 -15.56 0.23
N ASN A 125 -1.88 -14.72 -0.66
CA ASN A 125 -1.47 -13.32 -0.80
C ASN A 125 -1.64 -12.55 0.51
N ALA A 126 -2.81 -12.62 1.14
CA ALA A 126 -3.09 -11.96 2.42
C ALA A 126 -2.14 -12.43 3.53
N SER A 127 -1.80 -13.73 3.55
CA SER A 127 -0.87 -14.30 4.53
C SER A 127 0.55 -13.76 4.33
N VAL A 128 1.03 -13.71 3.10
CA VAL A 128 2.35 -13.14 2.76
C VAL A 128 2.40 -11.65 3.13
N MET A 129 1.35 -10.89 2.80
CA MET A 129 1.26 -9.48 3.19
C MET A 129 1.25 -9.30 4.71
N ALA A 130 0.47 -10.07 5.44
CA ALA A 130 0.40 -10.00 6.90
C ALA A 130 1.75 -10.30 7.56
N ILE A 131 2.45 -11.34 7.10
CA ILE A 131 3.79 -11.69 7.58
C ILE A 131 4.78 -10.57 7.26
N SER A 132 4.75 -10.03 6.04
CA SER A 132 5.63 -8.93 5.63
C SER A 132 5.41 -7.68 6.47
N LEU A 133 4.15 -7.32 6.75
CA LEU A 133 3.81 -6.18 7.60
C LEU A 133 4.25 -6.40 9.06
N LEU A 134 4.13 -7.63 9.55
CA LEU A 134 4.61 -7.98 10.87
C LEU A 134 6.15 -7.86 10.94
N CYS A 135 6.87 -8.34 9.93
CA CYS A 135 8.32 -8.17 9.84
C CYS A 135 8.70 -6.68 9.82
N VAL A 136 8.01 -5.87 9.04
CA VAL A 136 8.23 -4.41 9.02
C VAL A 136 7.97 -3.82 10.40
N TYR A 137 6.87 -4.16 11.05
CA TYR A 137 6.56 -3.68 12.41
C TYR A 137 7.66 -4.03 13.41
N LEU A 138 8.22 -5.22 13.35
CA LEU A 138 9.28 -5.68 14.26
C LEU A 138 10.66 -5.08 13.94
N SER A 139 10.94 -4.79 12.66
CA SER A 139 12.26 -4.34 12.19
C SER A 139 12.41 -2.83 12.10
N THR A 140 11.33 -2.06 12.20
CA THR A 140 11.36 -0.60 12.08
C THR A 140 11.27 0.08 13.44
N TRP A 141 11.87 1.26 13.55
CA TRP A 141 11.79 2.14 14.72
C TRP A 141 11.34 3.54 14.31
N GLU A 142 10.81 4.29 15.26
CA GLU A 142 10.37 5.68 15.08
C GLU A 142 11.09 6.56 16.11
N HIS A 143 11.14 7.86 15.82
CA HIS A 143 11.59 8.85 16.80
C HIS A 143 10.74 8.80 18.05
N THR A 144 11.39 9.04 19.21
CA THR A 144 10.71 9.02 20.51
C THR A 144 9.68 10.15 20.63
N PRO A 145 8.61 9.97 21.43
CA PRO A 145 7.65 11.03 21.68
C PRO A 145 8.26 12.34 22.19
N GLU A 146 9.42 12.26 22.88
CA GLU A 146 10.13 13.42 23.41
C GLU A 146 10.83 14.22 22.31
N GLU A 147 11.38 13.57 21.31
CA GLU A 147 11.99 14.21 20.12
C GLU A 147 10.93 14.91 19.28
N VAL A 148 9.76 14.28 19.11
CA VAL A 148 8.64 14.82 18.32
C VAL A 148 7.86 15.90 19.11
N ALA A 149 7.85 15.88 20.44
CA ALA A 149 7.15 16.89 21.26
C ALA A 149 7.74 18.30 21.11
N GLN A 150 8.93 18.44 20.54
CA GLN A 150 9.48 19.74 20.14
C GLN A 150 8.81 20.32 18.89
N GLU A 151 8.14 19.50 18.08
CA GLU A 151 7.26 19.97 17.00
C GLU A 151 5.90 20.32 17.59
N LYS A 152 5.48 21.59 17.48
CA LYS A 152 4.22 22.09 18.04
C LYS A 152 3.03 21.24 17.60
N ILE A 153 2.35 20.63 18.57
CA ILE A 153 1.06 19.98 18.36
C ILE A 153 0.03 21.07 18.08
N GLU A 154 -0.34 21.24 16.80
CA GLU A 154 -1.40 22.16 16.40
C GLU A 154 -2.79 21.53 16.65
N SER A 155 -3.77 22.38 16.95
CA SER A 155 -5.15 21.89 17.10
C SER A 155 -5.63 21.27 15.78
N VAL A 156 -6.44 20.20 15.85
CA VAL A 156 -6.87 19.42 14.67
C VAL A 156 -7.55 20.31 13.61
N GLY A 157 -8.30 21.31 14.01
CA GLY A 157 -9.00 22.21 13.09
C GLY A 157 -8.06 23.19 12.36
N GLU A 158 -7.06 23.72 13.04
CA GLU A 158 -6.03 24.59 12.45
C GLU A 158 -5.09 23.78 11.57
N GLY A 159 -4.76 22.55 11.96
CA GLY A 159 -3.93 21.65 11.17
C GLY A 159 -4.55 21.27 9.84
N ILE A 160 -5.85 21.01 9.75
CA ILE A 160 -6.52 20.74 8.47
C ILE A 160 -6.47 21.95 7.54
N LYS A 161 -6.76 23.14 8.06
CA LYS A 161 -6.70 24.38 7.28
C LYS A 161 -5.28 24.65 6.78
N LYS A 162 -4.28 24.48 7.65
CA LYS A 162 -2.85 24.61 7.32
C LYS A 162 -2.45 23.58 6.26
N PHE A 163 -2.87 22.32 6.40
CA PHE A 163 -2.61 21.27 5.41
C PHE A 163 -3.07 21.68 4.00
N PHE A 164 -4.28 22.20 3.84
CA PHE A 164 -4.75 22.66 2.53
C PHE A 164 -3.96 23.87 2.02
N ILE A 165 -3.60 24.80 2.88
CA ILE A 165 -2.77 25.95 2.52
C ILE A 165 -1.38 25.50 2.08
N ASP A 166 -0.77 24.56 2.81
CA ASP A 166 0.57 24.02 2.52
C ASP A 166 0.57 23.22 1.21
N VAL A 167 -0.47 22.42 0.96
CA VAL A 167 -0.65 21.72 -0.33
C VAL A 167 -0.70 22.73 -1.47
N ILE A 168 -1.54 23.78 -1.37
CA ILE A 168 -1.66 24.81 -2.40
C ILE A 168 -0.32 25.56 -2.57
N SER A 169 0.35 25.92 -1.47
CA SER A 169 1.64 26.60 -1.51
C SER A 169 2.73 25.76 -2.16
N THR A 170 2.70 24.45 -1.92
CA THR A 170 3.63 23.48 -2.53
C THR A 170 3.50 23.44 -4.05
N PHE A 171 2.27 23.53 -4.57
CA PHE A 171 2.03 23.65 -6.02
C PHE A 171 2.60 24.95 -6.64
N ARG A 172 2.86 25.97 -5.84
CA ARG A 172 3.51 27.21 -6.28
C ARG A 172 5.01 27.04 -6.53
N ASN A 173 5.63 26.01 -5.94
CA ASN A 173 7.05 25.72 -6.14
C ASN A 173 7.30 25.16 -7.55
N LYS A 174 8.16 25.81 -8.33
CA LYS A 174 8.49 25.41 -9.72
C LYS A 174 9.15 24.02 -9.80
N SER A 175 10.04 23.71 -8.85
CA SER A 175 10.72 22.40 -8.79
C SER A 175 9.75 21.28 -8.48
N PHE A 176 8.85 21.48 -7.54
CA PHE A 176 7.81 20.51 -7.21
C PHE A 176 6.91 20.21 -8.40
N ARG A 177 6.45 21.22 -9.13
CA ARG A 177 5.62 21.03 -10.33
C ARG A 177 6.30 20.19 -11.40
N LYS A 178 7.61 20.39 -11.64
CA LYS A 178 8.36 19.59 -12.62
C LYS A 178 8.40 18.11 -12.22
N VAL A 179 8.69 17.82 -10.94
CA VAL A 179 8.68 16.45 -10.41
C VAL A 179 7.29 15.85 -10.49
N LEU A 180 6.26 16.62 -10.14
CA LEU A 180 4.86 16.18 -10.20
C LEU A 180 4.46 15.80 -11.64
N TYR A 181 4.75 16.66 -12.63
CA TYR A 181 4.46 16.35 -14.03
C TYR A 181 5.18 15.10 -14.52
N ALA A 182 6.46 14.92 -14.15
CA ALA A 182 7.21 13.72 -14.48
C ALA A 182 6.57 12.47 -13.87
N GLN A 183 6.16 12.53 -12.60
CA GLN A 183 5.50 11.41 -11.92
C GLN A 183 4.14 11.08 -12.52
N VAL A 184 3.32 12.09 -12.81
CA VAL A 184 2.00 11.88 -13.44
C VAL A 184 2.17 11.26 -14.82
N SER A 185 3.09 11.78 -15.64
CA SER A 185 3.36 11.24 -16.99
C SER A 185 3.83 9.79 -16.94
N THR A 186 4.75 9.46 -16.01
CA THR A 186 5.24 8.08 -15.84
C THR A 186 4.13 7.13 -15.38
N LYS A 187 3.28 7.54 -14.43
CA LYS A 187 2.17 6.72 -13.96
C LYS A 187 1.09 6.54 -15.04
N LEU A 188 0.80 7.60 -15.80
CA LEU A 188 -0.14 7.52 -16.91
C LEU A 188 0.37 6.57 -18.01
N ALA A 189 1.64 6.67 -18.38
CA ALA A 189 2.26 5.77 -19.36
C ALA A 189 2.22 4.31 -18.89
N ALA A 190 2.54 4.04 -17.62
CA ALA A 190 2.47 2.71 -17.05
C ALA A 190 1.04 2.15 -17.04
N ALA A 191 0.04 2.95 -16.67
CA ALA A 191 -1.36 2.56 -16.68
C ALA A 191 -1.88 2.26 -18.11
N CYS A 192 -1.52 3.10 -19.08
CA CYS A 192 -1.85 2.86 -20.49
C CYS A 192 -1.20 1.58 -21.01
N TRP A 193 0.09 1.36 -20.66
CA TRP A 193 0.81 0.16 -21.06
C TRP A 193 0.13 -1.10 -20.51
N SER A 194 -0.14 -1.15 -19.20
CA SER A 194 -0.79 -2.28 -18.54
C SER A 194 -2.15 -2.58 -19.18
N ALA A 195 -3.00 -1.54 -19.35
CA ALA A 195 -4.30 -1.72 -19.99
C ALA A 195 -4.21 -2.26 -21.44
N CYS A 196 -3.30 -1.69 -22.25
CA CYS A 196 -3.10 -2.15 -23.62
C CYS A 196 -2.56 -3.58 -23.69
N LEU A 197 -1.65 -3.93 -22.76
CA LEU A 197 -1.04 -5.26 -22.71
C LEU A 197 -2.09 -6.33 -22.39
N SER A 198 -2.95 -6.11 -21.41
CA SER A 198 -4.04 -7.03 -21.06
C SER A 198 -4.96 -7.30 -22.25
N PHE A 199 -5.39 -6.26 -22.97
CA PHE A 199 -6.19 -6.43 -24.19
C PHE A 199 -5.45 -7.18 -25.29
N PHE A 200 -4.17 -6.89 -25.48
CA PHE A 200 -3.34 -7.56 -26.49
C PHE A 200 -3.21 -9.06 -26.20
N ILE A 201 -2.96 -9.45 -24.94
CA ILE A 201 -2.84 -10.84 -24.51
C ILE A 201 -4.14 -11.60 -24.76
N VAL A 202 -5.27 -11.04 -24.32
CA VAL A 202 -6.57 -11.72 -24.43
C VAL A 202 -7.07 -11.81 -25.86
N TYR A 203 -6.98 -10.73 -26.64
CA TYR A 203 -7.61 -10.67 -27.96
C TYR A 203 -6.68 -11.02 -29.13
N CYS A 204 -5.38 -10.69 -29.01
CA CYS A 204 -4.44 -10.93 -30.11
C CYS A 204 -3.68 -12.25 -29.96
N LEU A 205 -3.19 -12.55 -28.77
CA LEU A 205 -2.43 -13.77 -28.52
C LEU A 205 -3.32 -14.96 -28.16
N GLN A 206 -4.56 -14.74 -27.74
CA GLN A 206 -5.50 -15.79 -27.32
C GLN A 206 -4.92 -16.77 -26.30
N ILE A 207 -4.00 -16.27 -25.46
CA ILE A 207 -3.34 -17.05 -24.42
C ILE A 207 -4.33 -17.22 -23.25
N PRO A 208 -4.38 -18.41 -22.61
CA PRO A 208 -5.18 -18.61 -21.40
C PRO A 208 -4.85 -17.58 -20.31
N LYS A 209 -5.85 -17.12 -19.58
CA LYS A 209 -5.71 -16.08 -18.53
C LYS A 209 -4.71 -16.44 -17.44
N SER A 210 -4.42 -17.74 -17.25
CA SER A 210 -3.39 -18.21 -16.31
C SER A 210 -1.98 -17.65 -16.57
N TYR A 211 -1.70 -17.23 -17.81
CA TYR A 211 -0.40 -16.64 -18.16
C TYR A 211 -0.40 -15.11 -18.22
N GLU A 212 -1.57 -14.47 -18.17
CA GLU A 212 -1.71 -13.00 -18.23
C GLU A 212 -0.97 -12.33 -17.08
N SER A 213 -1.14 -12.84 -15.85
CA SER A 213 -0.54 -12.31 -14.64
C SER A 213 1.01 -12.38 -14.58
N VAL A 214 1.62 -13.19 -15.45
CA VAL A 214 3.10 -13.32 -15.51
C VAL A 214 3.68 -12.32 -16.52
N MET A 215 2.88 -11.82 -17.45
CA MET A 215 3.32 -10.93 -18.51
C MET A 215 3.07 -9.44 -18.22
N GLU A 216 2.23 -9.12 -17.23
CA GLU A 216 2.05 -7.77 -16.68
C GLU A 216 3.07 -7.42 -15.60
#